data_dffb2bc2d9b3f1255ac638486d199dd7
#
_entry.id   dffb2bc2d9b3f1255ac638486d199dd7
#
_cell.length_a   1.000
_cell.length_b   1.000
_cell.length_c   1.000
_cell.angle_alpha   90.00
_cell.angle_beta   90.00
_cell.angle_gamma   90.00
#
_symmetry.space_group_name_H-M   'P 1'
#
loop_
_entity.id
_entity.type
_entity.pdbx_description
1 polymer ?
#
loop_
_entity_poly.entity_id
_entity_poly.type
_entity_poly.pdbx_seq_one_letter_code
_entity_poly.pdbx_strand_id
1 'polypeptide(L)'
;MSGRPELSDHLDAYLAVREALGFNDAARKALLQSFVKYAIAAERWPIDAQLALDWACGPSSVRSAAGQASRLSTARRFLCYLRAIVPETQVPGSGLLARIQRRKPYIFTQEELARLLDAAAAMRPRRKLRPHVYVSMIGLLASTGIRAGEAIRLTVDDVLLDVDPPRILVLETKFRKSRIVPLHPTTTERLKSYALLRRKLGYAGLSDLFFMSEIGTAISYGFFATWFTRTARRLGMLPSSGARAPTLHSLRHTFAVERLTQWCLEGAPVQQWIPNLSVYLGHVSPVETYWYLTATPALLTTAATAFGQYANLGETQ
;
A
#
# COMPACT_ATOMS: atom_id res chain seq x y z
N MET A 1 -47.73 12.31 7.93
CA MET A 1 -46.72 11.42 8.54
C MET A 1 -45.42 11.67 7.82
N SER A 2 -44.58 12.55 8.35
CA SER A 2 -43.26 12.86 7.77
C SER A 2 -42.35 11.66 8.00
N GLY A 3 -41.99 10.96 6.92
CA GLY A 3 -41.14 9.79 7.01
C GLY A 3 -39.78 10.15 7.64
N ARG A 4 -39.45 9.56 8.77
CA ARG A 4 -38.09 9.55 9.28
C ARG A 4 -37.21 8.94 8.18
N PRO A 5 -36.10 9.60 7.77
CA PRO A 5 -35.19 9.00 6.81
C PRO A 5 -34.74 7.64 7.35
N GLU A 6 -34.80 6.62 6.51
CA GLU A 6 -34.35 5.28 6.88
C GLU A 6 -32.83 5.27 7.09
N LEU A 7 -32.33 4.31 7.86
CA LEU A 7 -30.89 4.18 8.12
C LEU A 7 -30.08 4.05 6.82
N SER A 8 -30.66 3.47 5.77
CA SER A 8 -30.13 3.40 4.40
C SER A 8 -29.91 4.77 3.78
N ASP A 9 -30.87 5.72 3.97
CA ASP A 9 -30.76 7.07 3.42
C ASP A 9 -29.60 7.84 4.08
N HIS A 10 -29.42 7.66 5.38
CA HIS A 10 -28.27 8.22 6.11
C HIS A 10 -26.95 7.64 5.64
N LEU A 11 -26.90 6.35 5.29
CA LEU A 11 -25.69 5.74 4.71
C LEU A 11 -25.39 6.32 3.34
N ASP A 12 -26.38 6.46 2.48
CA ASP A 12 -26.20 7.00 1.12
C ASP A 12 -25.73 8.46 1.16
N ALA A 13 -26.31 9.28 2.05
CA ALA A 13 -25.86 10.63 2.30
C ALA A 13 -24.39 10.68 2.80
N TYR A 14 -24.02 9.81 3.73
CA TYR A 14 -22.64 9.69 4.21
C TYR A 14 -21.67 9.31 3.10
N LEU A 15 -22.04 8.34 2.25
CA LEU A 15 -21.21 7.91 1.13
C LEU A 15 -21.06 8.99 0.08
N ALA A 16 -22.14 9.77 -0.21
CA ALA A 16 -22.09 10.91 -1.12
C ALA A 16 -21.13 12.01 -0.63
N VAL A 17 -21.16 12.35 0.66
CA VAL A 17 -20.21 13.30 1.26
C VAL A 17 -18.77 12.80 1.12
N ARG A 18 -18.54 11.52 1.35
CA ARG A 18 -17.19 10.95 1.22
C ARG A 18 -16.69 10.94 -0.22
N GLU A 19 -17.57 10.67 -1.18
CA GLU A 19 -17.25 10.72 -2.60
C GLU A 19 -16.90 12.15 -3.04
N ALA A 20 -17.70 13.14 -2.62
CA ALA A 20 -17.43 14.55 -2.87
C ALA A 20 -16.08 15.00 -2.29
N LEU A 21 -15.65 14.42 -1.16
CA LEU A 21 -14.34 14.63 -0.56
C LEU A 21 -13.20 13.84 -1.23
N GLY A 22 -13.48 13.10 -2.31
CA GLY A 22 -12.48 12.34 -3.09
C GLY A 22 -12.04 11.01 -2.47
N PHE A 23 -12.83 10.43 -1.55
CA PHE A 23 -12.52 9.10 -1.03
C PHE A 23 -13.06 8.00 -1.95
N ASN A 24 -12.19 7.10 -2.40
CA ASN A 24 -12.62 5.87 -3.07
C ASN A 24 -12.90 4.79 -2.01
N ASP A 25 -14.15 4.59 -1.71
CA ASP A 25 -14.59 3.75 -0.58
C ASP A 25 -15.29 2.44 -1.00
N ALA A 26 -15.06 1.91 -2.20
CA ALA A 26 -15.76 0.71 -2.70
C ALA A 26 -15.77 -0.46 -1.68
N ALA A 27 -14.63 -0.80 -1.09
CA ALA A 27 -14.55 -1.86 -0.08
C ALA A 27 -15.26 -1.50 1.23
N ARG A 28 -15.23 -0.22 1.63
CA ARG A 28 -15.93 0.26 2.84
C ARG A 28 -17.42 0.36 2.62
N LYS A 29 -17.86 0.73 1.41
CA LYS A 29 -19.28 0.74 1.03
C LYS A 29 -19.92 -0.60 1.31
N ALA A 30 -19.33 -1.70 0.83
CA ALA A 30 -19.82 -3.05 1.08
C ALA A 30 -19.88 -3.40 2.58
N LEU A 31 -18.86 -3.00 3.36
CA LEU A 31 -18.87 -3.20 4.81
C LEU A 31 -19.97 -2.41 5.50
N LEU A 32 -20.16 -1.14 5.13
CA LEU A 32 -21.21 -0.29 5.71
C LEU A 32 -22.61 -0.75 5.33
N GLN A 33 -22.81 -1.18 4.08
CA GLN A 33 -24.06 -1.80 3.66
C GLN A 33 -24.39 -3.07 4.49
N SER A 34 -23.36 -3.90 4.74
CA SER A 34 -23.51 -5.07 5.63
C SER A 34 -23.86 -4.66 7.07
N PHE A 35 -23.27 -3.56 7.58
CA PHE A 35 -23.58 -3.05 8.91
C PHE A 35 -25.01 -2.53 8.99
N VAL A 36 -25.42 -1.70 8.04
CA VAL A 36 -26.78 -1.12 7.98
C VAL A 36 -27.82 -2.22 7.86
N LYS A 37 -27.58 -3.23 6.97
CA LYS A 37 -28.47 -4.40 6.86
C LYS A 37 -28.59 -5.15 8.19
N TYR A 38 -27.51 -5.33 8.91
CA TYR A 38 -27.50 -5.96 10.23
C TYR A 38 -28.28 -5.14 11.26
N ALA A 39 -28.11 -3.81 11.28
CA ALA A 39 -28.80 -2.92 12.22
C ALA A 39 -30.30 -2.86 11.97
N ILE A 40 -30.73 -2.84 10.70
CA ILE A 40 -32.14 -2.91 10.32
C ILE A 40 -32.76 -4.24 10.77
N ALA A 41 -32.10 -5.36 10.52
CA ALA A 41 -32.57 -6.68 10.91
C ALA A 41 -32.65 -6.88 12.43
N ALA A 42 -31.86 -6.14 13.19
CA ALA A 42 -31.89 -6.15 14.67
C ALA A 42 -32.99 -5.27 15.26
N GLU A 43 -33.69 -4.49 14.43
CA GLU A 43 -34.78 -3.55 14.82
C GLU A 43 -34.40 -2.59 15.97
N ARG A 44 -33.07 -2.28 16.10
CA ARG A 44 -32.54 -1.38 17.13
C ARG A 44 -32.36 0.02 16.59
N TRP A 45 -33.14 0.95 17.11
CA TRP A 45 -33.04 2.36 16.79
C TRP A 45 -33.41 3.22 18.04
N PRO A 46 -32.58 4.22 18.39
CA PRO A 46 -31.28 4.60 17.81
C PRO A 46 -30.20 3.53 18.02
N ILE A 47 -29.15 3.58 17.18
CA ILE A 47 -28.09 2.57 17.22
C ILE A 47 -27.25 2.73 18.49
N ASP A 48 -27.09 1.66 19.24
CA ASP A 48 -26.20 1.58 20.38
C ASP A 48 -24.80 1.05 20.03
N ALA A 49 -23.83 1.29 20.92
CA ALA A 49 -22.45 0.85 20.71
C ALA A 49 -22.30 -0.67 20.70
N GLN A 50 -23.16 -1.38 21.44
CA GLN A 50 -23.14 -2.85 21.52
C GLN A 50 -23.52 -3.48 20.18
N LEU A 51 -24.52 -2.94 19.48
CA LEU A 51 -24.90 -3.41 18.14
C LEU A 51 -23.73 -3.37 17.15
N ALA A 52 -22.95 -2.29 17.19
CA ALA A 52 -21.76 -2.17 16.33
C ALA A 52 -20.66 -3.18 16.69
N LEU A 53 -20.51 -3.49 17.99
CA LEU A 53 -19.59 -4.53 18.47
C LEU A 53 -20.05 -5.91 18.04
N ASP A 54 -21.34 -6.24 18.23
CA ASP A 54 -21.92 -7.53 17.87
C ASP A 54 -21.77 -7.79 16.36
N TRP A 55 -22.00 -6.77 15.52
CA TRP A 55 -21.75 -6.89 14.09
C TRP A 55 -20.26 -7.06 13.75
N ALA A 56 -19.38 -6.32 14.42
CA ALA A 56 -17.96 -6.36 14.12
C ALA A 56 -17.29 -7.68 14.56
N CYS A 57 -17.75 -8.25 15.69
CA CYS A 57 -17.20 -9.47 16.31
C CYS A 57 -18.02 -10.73 15.99
N GLY A 58 -19.18 -10.58 15.34
CA GLY A 58 -20.11 -11.67 15.08
C GLY A 58 -19.52 -12.84 14.26
N PRO A 59 -20.16 -14.02 14.35
CA PRO A 59 -19.54 -15.32 14.01
C PRO A 59 -19.32 -15.56 12.51
N SER A 60 -19.94 -14.80 11.63
CA SER A 60 -20.12 -15.30 10.27
C SER A 60 -18.97 -15.11 9.28
N SER A 61 -18.00 -14.21 9.50
CA SER A 61 -17.00 -14.00 8.45
C SER A 61 -15.61 -13.50 8.85
N VAL A 62 -15.43 -13.02 10.08
CA VAL A 62 -14.15 -12.38 10.45
C VAL A 62 -13.50 -13.11 11.62
N ARG A 63 -12.62 -14.05 11.28
CA ARG A 63 -11.87 -14.85 12.25
C ARG A 63 -10.65 -14.14 12.86
N SER A 64 -10.22 -12.98 12.32
CA SER A 64 -9.03 -12.30 12.80
C SER A 64 -9.38 -11.03 13.58
N ALA A 65 -8.67 -10.78 14.68
CA ALA A 65 -8.78 -9.57 15.47
C ALA A 65 -8.58 -8.29 14.61
N ALA A 66 -7.70 -8.35 13.61
CA ALA A 66 -7.48 -7.25 12.66
C ALA A 66 -8.72 -6.95 11.82
N GLY A 67 -9.41 -7.98 11.36
CA GLY A 67 -10.65 -7.84 10.61
C GLY A 67 -11.76 -7.27 11.47
N GLN A 68 -11.92 -7.73 12.70
CA GLN A 68 -12.92 -7.21 13.66
C GLN A 68 -12.65 -5.73 13.96
N ALA A 69 -11.41 -5.35 14.26
CA ALA A 69 -11.04 -3.97 14.51
C ALA A 69 -11.27 -3.06 13.28
N SER A 70 -11.00 -3.57 12.06
CA SER A 70 -11.27 -2.84 10.81
C SER A 70 -12.77 -2.60 10.61
N ARG A 71 -13.60 -3.62 10.85
CA ARG A 71 -15.07 -3.52 10.79
C ARG A 71 -15.58 -2.49 11.79
N LEU A 72 -15.20 -2.61 13.07
CA LEU A 72 -15.62 -1.67 14.10
C LEU A 72 -15.19 -0.24 13.81
N SER A 73 -13.95 -0.05 13.34
CA SER A 73 -13.44 1.26 12.93
C SER A 73 -14.22 1.86 11.76
N THR A 74 -14.71 1.02 10.84
CA THR A 74 -15.52 1.45 9.70
C THR A 74 -16.91 1.87 10.17
N ALA A 75 -17.61 1.06 10.97
CA ALA A 75 -18.90 1.40 11.56
C ALA A 75 -18.82 2.65 12.43
N ARG A 76 -17.79 2.76 13.29
CA ARG A 76 -17.57 3.90 14.17
C ARG A 76 -17.53 5.24 13.43
N ARG A 77 -16.88 5.30 12.26
CA ARG A 77 -16.84 6.55 11.46
C ARG A 77 -18.20 6.93 10.92
N PHE A 78 -19.00 5.98 10.50
CA PHE A 78 -20.37 6.22 10.08
C PHE A 78 -21.24 6.64 11.28
N LEU A 79 -21.10 5.98 12.42
CA LEU A 79 -21.84 6.34 13.63
C LEU A 79 -21.46 7.72 14.17
N CYS A 80 -20.20 8.16 14.01
CA CYS A 80 -19.81 9.54 14.31
C CYS A 80 -20.57 10.56 13.44
N TYR A 81 -20.73 10.26 12.16
CA TYR A 81 -21.54 11.08 11.24
C TYR A 81 -23.03 11.03 11.63
N LEU A 82 -23.56 9.84 11.85
CA LEU A 82 -24.97 9.63 12.19
C LEU A 82 -25.34 10.34 13.50
N ARG A 83 -24.48 10.34 14.51
CA ARG A 83 -24.69 11.03 15.78
C ARG A 83 -24.87 12.55 15.65
N ALA A 84 -24.28 13.16 14.62
CA ALA A 84 -24.50 14.58 14.35
C ALA A 84 -25.94 14.88 13.86
N ILE A 85 -26.66 13.87 13.37
CA ILE A 85 -28.02 13.96 12.85
C ILE A 85 -29.00 13.36 13.86
N VAL A 86 -28.64 12.26 14.50
CA VAL A 86 -29.39 11.52 15.52
C VAL A 86 -28.55 11.46 16.79
N PRO A 87 -28.68 12.45 17.70
CA PRO A 87 -27.81 12.60 18.88
C PRO A 87 -27.78 11.39 19.81
N GLU A 88 -28.85 10.61 19.85
CA GLU A 88 -29.01 9.41 20.68
C GLU A 88 -28.15 8.24 20.19
N THR A 89 -27.58 8.33 18.98
CA THR A 89 -26.69 7.32 18.43
C THR A 89 -25.43 7.19 19.26
N GLN A 90 -25.14 5.98 19.74
CA GLN A 90 -23.94 5.72 20.51
C GLN A 90 -22.77 5.34 19.57
N VAL A 91 -21.62 5.95 19.82
CA VAL A 91 -20.39 5.68 19.08
C VAL A 91 -19.46 4.79 19.92
N PRO A 92 -19.08 3.61 19.43
CA PRO A 92 -18.15 2.74 20.16
C PRO A 92 -16.83 3.43 20.48
N GLY A 93 -16.29 3.24 21.66
CA GLY A 93 -14.98 3.76 22.05
C GLY A 93 -13.84 3.25 21.17
N SER A 94 -12.76 4.02 21.07
CA SER A 94 -11.60 3.64 20.24
C SER A 94 -10.75 2.50 20.80
N GLY A 95 -10.91 2.16 22.08
CA GLY A 95 -10.12 1.15 22.80
C GLY A 95 -10.84 -0.16 23.09
N LEU A 96 -12.07 -0.35 22.58
CA LEU A 96 -12.89 -1.53 22.91
C LEU A 96 -12.33 -2.85 22.38
N LEU A 97 -11.57 -2.84 21.30
CA LEU A 97 -10.89 -4.01 20.78
C LEU A 97 -9.38 -3.91 21.03
N ALA A 98 -8.75 -5.05 21.28
CA ALA A 98 -7.32 -5.12 21.52
C ALA A 98 -6.52 -4.40 20.40
N ARG A 99 -5.54 -3.60 20.79
CA ARG A 99 -4.65 -2.91 19.85
C ARG A 99 -3.82 -3.94 19.10
N ILE A 100 -3.99 -3.98 17.80
CA ILE A 100 -3.24 -4.90 16.94
C ILE A 100 -1.81 -4.39 16.81
N GLN A 101 -0.86 -5.19 17.25
CA GLN A 101 0.55 -4.89 17.02
C GLN A 101 0.85 -4.91 15.52
N ARG A 102 1.51 -3.87 15.05
CA ARG A 102 1.97 -3.80 13.66
C ARG A 102 3.10 -4.81 13.48
N ARG A 103 2.86 -5.86 12.67
CA ARG A 103 3.86 -6.89 12.38
C ARG A 103 5.04 -6.29 11.62
N LYS A 104 6.25 -6.78 11.88
CA LYS A 104 7.44 -6.42 11.13
C LYS A 104 7.23 -6.69 9.63
N PRO A 105 7.69 -5.81 8.73
CA PRO A 105 7.59 -6.04 7.30
C PRO A 105 8.58 -7.13 6.89
N TYR A 106 8.30 -7.80 5.78
CA TYR A 106 9.28 -8.60 5.08
C TYR A 106 10.21 -7.66 4.31
N ILE A 107 11.51 -7.81 4.48
CA ILE A 107 12.55 -7.08 3.74
C ILE A 107 13.27 -8.09 2.87
N PHE A 108 13.26 -7.89 1.57
CA PHE A 108 13.95 -8.77 0.62
C PHE A 108 15.45 -8.54 0.63
N THR A 109 16.23 -9.62 0.47
CA THR A 109 17.64 -9.51 0.09
C THR A 109 17.77 -9.28 -1.40
N GLN A 110 18.97 -8.90 -1.87
CA GLN A 110 19.23 -8.72 -3.30
C GLN A 110 19.12 -10.05 -4.07
N GLU A 111 19.55 -11.16 -3.48
CA GLU A 111 19.44 -12.51 -4.02
C GLU A 111 17.98 -12.95 -4.15
N GLU A 112 17.15 -12.63 -3.16
CA GLU A 112 15.70 -12.90 -3.21
C GLU A 112 15.02 -12.10 -4.31
N LEU A 113 15.38 -10.83 -4.49
CA LEU A 113 14.87 -9.99 -5.57
C LEU A 113 15.28 -10.53 -6.94
N ALA A 114 16.54 -10.94 -7.10
CA ALA A 114 17.03 -11.56 -8.33
C ALA A 114 16.24 -12.83 -8.67
N ARG A 115 16.05 -13.73 -7.71
CA ARG A 115 15.26 -14.97 -7.88
C ARG A 115 13.78 -14.69 -8.23
N LEU A 116 13.18 -13.63 -7.69
CA LEU A 116 11.83 -13.20 -8.07
C LEU A 116 11.78 -12.70 -9.52
N LEU A 117 12.75 -11.91 -9.92
CA LEU A 117 12.87 -11.41 -11.32
C LEU A 117 13.07 -12.57 -12.30
N ASP A 118 13.93 -13.54 -11.98
CA ASP A 118 14.15 -14.73 -12.77
C ASP A 118 12.87 -15.58 -12.89
N ALA A 119 12.15 -15.75 -11.80
CA ALA A 119 10.87 -16.46 -11.81
C ALA A 119 9.82 -15.75 -12.68
N ALA A 120 9.81 -14.42 -12.69
CA ALA A 120 8.94 -13.64 -13.56
C ALA A 120 9.36 -13.79 -15.04
N ALA A 121 10.65 -13.73 -15.34
CA ALA A 121 11.19 -13.92 -16.69
C ALA A 121 10.95 -15.34 -17.22
N ALA A 122 10.92 -16.34 -16.34
CA ALA A 122 10.68 -17.73 -16.69
C ALA A 122 9.19 -18.07 -16.94
N MET A 123 8.26 -17.13 -16.74
CA MET A 123 6.83 -17.35 -17.00
C MET A 123 6.59 -17.75 -18.46
N ARG A 124 5.63 -18.64 -18.67
CA ARG A 124 5.25 -19.11 -20.01
C ARG A 124 3.89 -18.53 -20.40
N PRO A 125 3.65 -18.30 -21.70
CA PRO A 125 4.60 -18.37 -22.80
C PRO A 125 5.55 -17.16 -22.80
N ARG A 126 6.85 -17.39 -22.98
CA ARG A 126 7.91 -16.36 -22.92
C ARG A 126 7.81 -15.28 -24.01
N ARG A 127 7.14 -15.57 -25.14
CA ARG A 127 6.96 -14.64 -26.27
C ARG A 127 5.79 -13.67 -26.08
N LYS A 128 5.06 -13.75 -24.96
CA LYS A 128 3.95 -12.87 -24.63
C LYS A 128 4.40 -11.74 -23.73
N LEU A 129 3.56 -10.71 -23.60
CA LEU A 129 3.89 -9.48 -22.88
C LEU A 129 4.02 -9.70 -21.37
N ARG A 130 3.22 -10.61 -20.79
CA ARG A 130 3.10 -10.79 -19.33
C ARG A 130 4.42 -10.99 -18.56
N PRO A 131 5.35 -11.87 -18.97
CA PRO A 131 6.64 -12.03 -18.27
C PRO A 131 7.39 -10.71 -18.18
N HIS A 132 7.44 -9.96 -19.28
CA HIS A 132 8.15 -8.70 -19.36
C HIS A 132 7.51 -7.60 -18.53
N VAL A 133 6.18 -7.55 -18.50
CA VAL A 133 5.42 -6.66 -17.59
C VAL A 133 5.78 -6.95 -16.14
N TYR A 134 5.74 -8.22 -15.72
CA TYR A 134 5.98 -8.57 -14.32
C TYR A 134 7.43 -8.28 -13.90
N VAL A 135 8.41 -8.61 -14.75
CA VAL A 135 9.81 -8.26 -14.48
C VAL A 135 9.99 -6.75 -14.34
N SER A 136 9.44 -5.97 -15.30
CA SER A 136 9.60 -4.51 -15.28
C SER A 136 8.85 -3.86 -14.11
N MET A 137 7.66 -4.36 -13.76
CA MET A 137 6.92 -3.87 -12.60
C MET A 137 7.62 -4.20 -11.28
N ILE A 138 8.12 -5.42 -11.10
CA ILE A 138 8.87 -5.81 -9.88
C ILE A 138 10.12 -4.95 -9.75
N GLY A 139 10.88 -4.79 -10.84
CA GLY A 139 12.08 -3.94 -10.85
C GLY A 139 11.76 -2.49 -10.51
N LEU A 140 10.71 -1.92 -11.11
CA LEU A 140 10.27 -0.56 -10.82
C LEU A 140 9.84 -0.40 -9.35
N LEU A 141 9.03 -1.33 -8.82
CA LEU A 141 8.58 -1.28 -7.43
C LEU A 141 9.74 -1.41 -6.44
N ALA A 142 10.72 -2.27 -6.73
CA ALA A 142 11.90 -2.46 -5.89
C ALA A 142 12.84 -1.23 -5.92
N SER A 143 13.05 -0.63 -7.09
CA SER A 143 14.00 0.48 -7.26
C SER A 143 13.45 1.85 -6.89
N THR A 144 12.12 2.03 -6.82
CA THR A 144 11.48 3.32 -6.55
C THR A 144 10.58 3.34 -5.33
N GLY A 145 10.18 2.19 -4.83
CA GLY A 145 9.24 2.10 -3.71
C GLY A 145 7.85 2.66 -3.98
N ILE A 146 7.43 2.93 -5.23
CA ILE A 146 6.05 3.35 -5.54
C ILE A 146 5.06 2.23 -5.19
N ARG A 147 3.79 2.57 -5.00
CA ARG A 147 2.76 1.56 -4.71
C ARG A 147 2.43 0.78 -5.98
N ALA A 148 2.18 -0.54 -5.84
CA ALA A 148 1.81 -1.37 -6.99
C ALA A 148 0.56 -0.85 -7.72
N GLY A 149 -0.42 -0.30 -6.99
CA GLY A 149 -1.58 0.33 -7.60
C GLY A 149 -1.26 1.63 -8.36
N GLU A 150 -0.22 2.35 -7.97
CA GLU A 150 0.29 3.51 -8.72
C GLU A 150 0.95 3.04 -10.02
N ALA A 151 1.85 2.04 -9.94
CA ALA A 151 2.49 1.46 -11.12
C ALA A 151 1.49 0.90 -12.15
N ILE A 152 0.42 0.25 -11.70
CA ILE A 152 -0.63 -0.29 -12.58
C ILE A 152 -1.37 0.80 -13.36
N ARG A 153 -1.49 2.01 -12.80
CA ARG A 153 -2.20 3.12 -13.42
C ARG A 153 -1.33 4.05 -14.25
N LEU A 154 -0.01 3.86 -14.26
CA LEU A 154 0.88 4.68 -15.09
C LEU A 154 0.47 4.61 -16.56
N THR A 155 0.33 5.76 -17.16
CA THR A 155 0.18 5.92 -18.60
C THR A 155 1.54 6.04 -19.29
N VAL A 156 1.55 5.98 -20.60
CA VAL A 156 2.79 6.20 -21.39
C VAL A 156 3.32 7.62 -21.16
N ASP A 157 2.42 8.60 -21.05
CA ASP A 157 2.77 10.01 -20.83
C ASP A 157 3.30 10.29 -19.41
N ASP A 158 2.99 9.43 -18.46
CA ASP A 158 3.51 9.55 -17.09
C ASP A 158 4.97 9.09 -16.97
N VAL A 159 5.49 8.34 -17.95
CA VAL A 159 6.81 7.69 -17.89
C VAL A 159 7.79 8.39 -18.83
N LEU A 160 8.47 9.40 -18.30
CA LEU A 160 9.36 10.29 -19.04
C LEU A 160 10.79 9.74 -19.00
N LEU A 161 11.14 8.90 -19.99
CA LEU A 161 12.45 8.18 -20.05
C LEU A 161 13.54 8.96 -20.80
N ASP A 162 13.14 9.91 -21.66
CA ASP A 162 14.03 10.65 -22.55
C ASP A 162 14.26 12.11 -22.11
N VAL A 163 13.89 12.43 -20.87
CA VAL A 163 14.14 13.71 -20.21
C VAL A 163 15.32 13.58 -19.24
N ASP A 164 15.92 14.69 -18.84
CA ASP A 164 17.00 14.72 -17.85
C ASP A 164 16.56 15.50 -16.59
N PRO A 165 16.55 14.88 -15.42
CA PRO A 165 16.68 13.45 -15.15
C PRO A 165 15.44 12.65 -15.59
N PRO A 166 15.59 11.37 -15.98
CA PRO A 166 14.49 10.46 -16.27
C PRO A 166 13.59 10.30 -15.03
N ARG A 167 12.27 10.32 -15.23
CA ARG A 167 11.32 10.36 -14.12
C ARG A 167 9.96 9.79 -14.46
N ILE A 168 9.19 9.49 -13.43
CA ILE A 168 7.79 9.12 -13.51
C ILE A 168 6.95 10.17 -12.80
N LEU A 169 5.81 10.50 -13.38
CA LEU A 169 4.78 11.32 -12.78
C LEU A 169 3.77 10.40 -12.10
N VAL A 170 3.67 10.44 -10.80
CA VAL A 170 2.66 9.70 -10.05
C VAL A 170 1.53 10.66 -9.73
N LEU A 171 0.48 10.62 -10.54
CA LEU A 171 -0.62 11.57 -10.51
C LEU A 171 -1.76 11.08 -9.62
N GLU A 172 -2.51 12.01 -9.06
CA GLU A 172 -3.78 11.81 -8.34
C GLU A 172 -3.81 10.60 -7.39
N THR A 173 -2.82 10.51 -6.52
CA THR A 173 -2.78 9.48 -5.48
C THR A 173 -3.85 9.77 -4.41
N LYS A 174 -3.89 8.96 -3.38
CA LYS A 174 -4.74 9.19 -2.21
C LYS A 174 -4.60 10.66 -1.72
N PHE A 175 -5.71 11.38 -1.62
CA PHE A 175 -5.81 12.83 -1.35
C PHE A 175 -5.39 13.75 -2.51
N ARG A 176 -5.50 13.31 -3.77
CA ARG A 176 -5.17 14.08 -4.98
C ARG A 176 -3.75 14.67 -4.98
N LYS A 177 -2.82 14.00 -4.31
CA LYS A 177 -1.41 14.41 -4.30
C LYS A 177 -0.70 13.78 -5.49
N SER A 178 0.01 14.61 -6.26
CA SER A 178 0.91 14.18 -7.32
C SER A 178 2.36 14.34 -6.87
N ARG A 179 3.25 13.52 -7.40
CA ARG A 179 4.68 13.63 -7.13
C ARG A 179 5.52 13.14 -8.30
N ILE A 180 6.72 13.67 -8.39
CA ILE A 180 7.75 13.23 -9.33
C ILE A 180 8.61 12.16 -8.65
N VAL A 181 8.88 11.08 -9.37
CA VAL A 181 9.75 9.99 -8.93
C VAL A 181 10.91 9.87 -9.93
N PRO A 182 12.12 10.37 -9.58
CA PRO A 182 13.28 10.22 -10.44
C PRO A 182 13.66 8.74 -10.56
N LEU A 183 14.19 8.36 -11.72
CA LEU A 183 14.58 7.01 -12.03
C LEU A 183 16.11 6.87 -12.04
N HIS A 184 16.60 5.78 -11.45
CA HIS A 184 17.99 5.38 -11.59
C HIS A 184 18.26 4.95 -13.03
N PRO A 185 19.48 5.18 -13.60
CA PRO A 185 19.82 4.81 -14.97
C PRO A 185 19.47 3.36 -15.33
N THR A 186 19.78 2.39 -14.47
CA THR A 186 19.48 0.97 -14.72
C THR A 186 17.99 0.69 -14.82
N THR A 187 17.17 1.39 -14.02
CA THR A 187 15.70 1.29 -14.09
C THR A 187 15.17 1.90 -15.37
N THR A 188 15.74 3.06 -15.78
CA THR A 188 15.40 3.74 -17.03
C THR A 188 15.66 2.83 -18.22
N GLU A 189 16.84 2.23 -18.32
CA GLU A 189 17.20 1.31 -19.40
C GLU A 189 16.27 0.09 -19.44
N ARG A 190 15.90 -0.43 -18.29
CA ARG A 190 14.94 -1.55 -18.22
C ARG A 190 13.57 -1.16 -18.73
N LEU A 191 13.08 0.03 -18.37
CA LEU A 191 11.78 0.52 -18.85
C LEU A 191 11.81 0.86 -20.34
N LYS A 192 12.90 1.41 -20.87
CA LYS A 192 13.13 1.60 -22.31
C LYS A 192 13.07 0.28 -23.05
N SER A 193 13.77 -0.73 -22.53
CA SER A 193 13.77 -2.09 -23.12
C SER A 193 12.35 -2.70 -23.12
N TYR A 194 11.58 -2.51 -22.06
CA TYR A 194 10.18 -2.95 -22.00
C TYR A 194 9.32 -2.21 -23.03
N ALA A 195 9.42 -0.88 -23.13
CA ALA A 195 8.65 -0.08 -24.08
C ALA A 195 8.94 -0.46 -25.52
N LEU A 196 10.22 -0.70 -25.85
CA LEU A 196 10.65 -1.18 -27.17
C LEU A 196 10.09 -2.57 -27.48
N LEU A 197 10.15 -3.49 -26.52
CA LEU A 197 9.61 -4.84 -26.67
C LEU A 197 8.08 -4.82 -26.87
N ARG A 198 7.37 -4.01 -26.07
CA ARG A 198 5.92 -3.77 -26.22
C ARG A 198 5.59 -3.38 -27.66
N ARG A 199 6.38 -2.47 -28.26
CA ARG A 199 6.20 -2.02 -29.66
C ARG A 199 6.49 -3.17 -30.62
N LYS A 200 7.59 -3.91 -30.46
CA LYS A 200 7.96 -5.05 -31.31
C LYS A 200 6.95 -6.18 -31.30
N LEU A 201 6.27 -6.40 -30.19
CA LEU A 201 5.22 -7.41 -30.06
C LEU A 201 3.85 -6.94 -30.57
N GLY A 202 3.73 -5.73 -31.14
CA GLY A 202 2.49 -5.23 -31.73
C GLY A 202 1.49 -4.65 -30.70
N TYR A 203 1.93 -4.37 -29.49
CA TYR A 203 1.06 -3.80 -28.44
C TYR A 203 1.12 -2.26 -28.35
N ALA A 204 1.81 -1.58 -29.27
CA ALA A 204 1.82 -0.13 -29.34
C ALA A 204 0.44 0.39 -29.74
N GLY A 205 -0.03 1.47 -29.09
CA GLY A 205 -1.34 2.08 -29.37
C GLY A 205 -2.56 1.30 -28.93
N LEU A 206 -2.40 0.08 -28.37
CA LEU A 206 -3.53 -0.70 -27.88
C LEU A 206 -4.14 -0.13 -26.58
N SER A 207 -3.36 0.63 -25.83
CA SER A 207 -3.78 1.26 -24.58
C SER A 207 -2.83 2.39 -24.21
N ASP A 208 -3.34 3.41 -23.52
CA ASP A 208 -2.53 4.49 -22.95
C ASP A 208 -1.74 4.04 -21.72
N LEU A 209 -2.10 2.89 -21.12
CA LEU A 209 -1.39 2.34 -19.97
C LEU A 209 0.05 1.95 -20.33
N PHE A 210 1.01 2.33 -19.49
CA PHE A 210 2.39 1.92 -19.67
C PHE A 210 2.54 0.40 -19.46
N PHE A 211 2.01 -0.12 -18.34
CA PHE A 211 1.92 -1.55 -18.08
C PHE A 211 0.51 -2.06 -18.34
N MET A 212 0.37 -2.96 -19.28
CA MET A 212 -0.94 -3.48 -19.68
C MET A 212 -0.94 -5.00 -19.82
N SER A 213 -2.12 -5.57 -19.83
CA SER A 213 -2.37 -6.97 -20.19
C SER A 213 -2.24 -7.18 -21.70
N GLU A 214 -2.24 -8.43 -22.13
CA GLU A 214 -2.19 -8.80 -23.56
C GLU A 214 -3.42 -8.36 -24.37
N ILE A 215 -4.48 -7.92 -23.71
CA ILE A 215 -5.71 -7.41 -24.34
C ILE A 215 -5.87 -5.88 -24.14
N GLY A 216 -4.80 -5.17 -23.74
CA GLY A 216 -4.79 -3.71 -23.58
C GLY A 216 -5.43 -3.20 -22.28
N THR A 217 -5.88 -4.05 -21.38
CA THR A 217 -6.48 -3.64 -20.10
C THR A 217 -5.43 -3.47 -19.01
N ALA A 218 -5.79 -2.79 -17.92
CA ALA A 218 -4.96 -2.67 -16.74
C ALA A 218 -4.60 -4.05 -16.16
N ILE A 219 -3.39 -4.16 -15.62
CA ILE A 219 -2.98 -5.35 -14.88
C ILE A 219 -3.87 -5.51 -13.65
N SER A 220 -4.49 -6.67 -13.50
CA SER A 220 -5.26 -6.97 -12.28
C SER A 220 -4.32 -7.05 -11.08
N TYR A 221 -4.49 -6.13 -10.13
CA TYR A 221 -3.75 -6.14 -8.86
C TYR A 221 -3.88 -7.49 -8.13
N GLY A 222 -5.08 -8.06 -8.10
CA GLY A 222 -5.35 -9.34 -7.42
C GLY A 222 -4.56 -10.50 -8.02
N PHE A 223 -4.55 -10.62 -9.35
CA PHE A 223 -3.77 -11.67 -10.02
C PHE A 223 -2.27 -11.47 -9.87
N PHE A 224 -1.77 -10.24 -10.00
CA PHE A 224 -0.36 -9.94 -9.82
C PHE A 224 0.10 -10.22 -8.38
N ALA A 225 -0.65 -9.76 -7.38
CA ALA A 225 -0.36 -9.99 -5.97
C ALA A 225 -0.41 -11.48 -5.60
N THR A 226 -1.39 -12.22 -6.13
CA THR A 226 -1.50 -13.67 -5.89
C THR A 226 -0.32 -14.41 -6.51
N TRP A 227 0.04 -14.10 -7.76
CA TRP A 227 1.20 -14.69 -8.41
C TRP A 227 2.48 -14.39 -7.62
N PHE A 228 2.69 -13.14 -7.23
CA PHE A 228 3.85 -12.71 -6.46
C PHE A 228 4.00 -13.49 -5.14
N THR A 229 2.94 -13.52 -4.35
CA THR A 229 2.94 -14.20 -3.04
C THR A 229 3.17 -15.71 -3.18
N ARG A 230 2.52 -16.35 -4.17
CA ARG A 230 2.72 -17.79 -4.44
C ARG A 230 4.15 -18.08 -4.90
N THR A 231 4.71 -17.22 -5.75
CA THR A 231 6.08 -17.37 -6.26
C THR A 231 7.10 -17.17 -5.14
N ALA A 232 6.97 -16.13 -4.32
CA ALA A 232 7.83 -15.90 -3.16
C ALA A 232 7.82 -17.11 -2.21
N ARG A 233 6.63 -17.66 -1.90
CA ARG A 233 6.51 -18.87 -1.07
C ARG A 233 7.20 -20.08 -1.71
N ARG A 234 7.02 -20.31 -3.02
CA ARG A 234 7.65 -21.42 -3.74
C ARG A 234 9.18 -21.31 -3.78
N LEU A 235 9.70 -20.08 -3.77
CA LEU A 235 11.13 -19.79 -3.69
C LEU A 235 11.68 -19.87 -2.25
N GLY A 236 10.87 -20.27 -1.28
CA GLY A 236 11.29 -20.43 0.13
C GLY A 236 11.39 -19.12 0.90
N MET A 237 10.83 -18.02 0.39
CA MET A 237 10.81 -16.73 1.07
C MET A 237 9.73 -16.76 2.16
N LEU A 238 10.12 -17.19 3.35
CA LEU A 238 9.23 -17.34 4.49
C LEU A 238 9.48 -16.24 5.51
N PRO A 239 8.44 -15.72 6.16
CA PRO A 239 8.61 -14.72 7.19
C PRO A 239 9.29 -15.33 8.42
N SER A 240 10.17 -14.58 9.08
CA SER A 240 10.60 -14.89 10.44
C SER A 240 9.41 -14.84 11.40
N SER A 241 9.57 -15.44 12.59
CA SER A 241 8.51 -15.45 13.61
C SER A 241 8.00 -14.03 13.89
N GLY A 242 6.68 -13.84 13.84
CA GLY A 242 6.02 -12.54 14.04
C GLY A 242 6.06 -11.56 12.86
N ALA A 243 6.80 -11.85 11.79
CA ALA A 243 6.81 -11.00 10.58
C ALA A 243 5.63 -11.30 9.63
N ARG A 244 5.42 -10.41 8.68
CA ARG A 244 4.45 -10.63 7.59
C ARG A 244 5.07 -11.47 6.49
N ALA A 245 4.26 -12.29 5.84
CA ALA A 245 4.64 -12.94 4.58
C ALA A 245 4.96 -11.89 3.50
N PRO A 246 5.88 -12.19 2.54
CA PRO A 246 6.22 -11.29 1.46
C PRO A 246 5.00 -10.95 0.58
N THR A 247 4.87 -9.68 0.27
CA THR A 247 3.81 -9.11 -0.58
C THR A 247 4.42 -8.09 -1.54
N LEU A 248 3.65 -7.62 -2.54
CA LEU A 248 4.09 -6.49 -3.39
C LEU A 248 4.46 -5.25 -2.57
N HIS A 249 3.79 -5.01 -1.45
CA HIS A 249 4.10 -3.89 -0.57
C HIS A 249 5.44 -4.05 0.16
N SER A 250 5.92 -5.28 0.30
CA SER A 250 7.24 -5.57 0.88
C SER A 250 8.38 -5.02 0.03
N LEU A 251 8.22 -4.92 -1.31
CA LEU A 251 9.20 -4.25 -2.19
C LEU A 251 9.42 -2.79 -1.79
N ARG A 252 8.33 -2.08 -1.48
CA ARG A 252 8.40 -0.70 -1.00
C ARG A 252 9.02 -0.61 0.40
N HIS A 253 8.75 -1.57 1.27
CA HIS A 253 9.41 -1.64 2.57
C HIS A 253 10.91 -1.86 2.41
N THR A 254 11.32 -2.76 1.52
CA THR A 254 12.72 -3.01 1.19
C THR A 254 13.40 -1.73 0.69
N PHE A 255 12.82 -1.06 -0.30
CA PHE A 255 13.34 0.21 -0.80
C PHE A 255 13.56 1.25 0.32
N ALA A 256 12.53 1.44 1.18
CA ALA A 256 12.62 2.42 2.25
C ALA A 256 13.72 2.07 3.28
N VAL A 257 13.82 0.79 3.64
CA VAL A 257 14.83 0.32 4.58
C VAL A 257 16.23 0.42 3.99
N GLU A 258 16.43 -0.01 2.74
CA GLU A 258 17.73 0.09 2.05
C GLU A 258 18.18 1.55 1.96
N ARG A 259 17.27 2.48 1.61
CA ARG A 259 17.60 3.91 1.55
C ARG A 259 18.01 4.47 2.91
N LEU A 260 17.28 4.14 3.96
CA LEU A 260 17.61 4.58 5.31
C LEU A 260 18.93 3.96 5.81
N THR A 261 19.16 2.67 5.52
CA THR A 261 20.42 1.99 5.86
C THR A 261 21.60 2.65 5.17
N GLN A 262 21.46 2.94 3.88
CA GLN A 262 22.53 3.62 3.13
C GLN A 262 22.84 4.99 3.69
N TRP A 263 21.84 5.80 4.02
CA TRP A 263 22.04 7.09 4.64
C TRP A 263 22.73 6.99 6.00
N CYS A 264 22.37 5.99 6.81
CA CYS A 264 23.09 5.75 8.08
C CYS A 264 24.55 5.40 7.85
N LEU A 265 24.86 4.57 6.85
CA LEU A 265 26.25 4.19 6.50
C LEU A 265 27.07 5.37 5.96
N GLU A 266 26.44 6.27 5.22
CA GLU A 266 27.04 7.48 4.67
C GLU A 266 27.21 8.61 5.72
N GLY A 267 26.76 8.39 6.97
CA GLY A 267 26.79 9.42 8.02
C GLY A 267 25.83 10.60 7.75
N ALA A 268 24.84 10.42 6.88
CA ALA A 268 23.90 11.47 6.53
C ALA A 268 22.96 11.82 7.70
N PRO A 269 22.43 13.04 7.79
CA PRO A 269 21.49 13.44 8.83
C PRO A 269 20.11 12.85 8.60
N VAL A 270 19.94 11.57 8.88
CA VAL A 270 18.76 10.75 8.55
C VAL A 270 17.45 11.39 9.04
N GLN A 271 17.46 11.97 10.25
CA GLN A 271 16.28 12.63 10.82
C GLN A 271 15.78 13.79 9.95
N GLN A 272 16.70 14.56 9.35
CA GLN A 272 16.36 15.67 8.46
C GLN A 272 15.84 15.18 7.11
N TRP A 273 16.23 13.99 6.66
CA TRP A 273 15.87 13.45 5.36
C TRP A 273 14.63 12.56 5.38
N ILE A 274 14.19 12.08 6.54
CA ILE A 274 12.96 11.30 6.69
C ILE A 274 11.72 12.02 6.13
N PRO A 275 11.48 13.33 6.36
CA PRO A 275 10.37 14.04 5.74
C PRO A 275 10.41 13.97 4.21
N ASN A 276 11.60 14.12 3.60
CA ASN A 276 11.78 14.03 2.15
C ASN A 276 11.45 12.62 1.63
N LEU A 277 11.93 11.57 2.32
CA LEU A 277 11.55 10.19 1.98
C LEU A 277 10.05 9.95 2.14
N SER A 278 9.43 10.55 3.15
CA SER A 278 7.99 10.48 3.38
C SER A 278 7.19 11.07 2.20
N VAL A 279 7.61 12.26 1.73
CA VAL A 279 7.02 12.91 0.54
C VAL A 279 7.26 12.08 -0.71
N TYR A 280 8.49 11.62 -0.93
CA TYR A 280 8.87 10.78 -2.06
C TYR A 280 8.03 9.50 -2.13
N LEU A 281 7.87 8.84 -1.01
CA LEU A 281 7.01 7.66 -0.90
C LEU A 281 5.51 8.00 -0.99
N GLY A 282 5.09 9.25 -0.81
CA GLY A 282 3.69 9.65 -0.75
C GLY A 282 2.99 9.14 0.51
N HIS A 283 3.65 9.19 1.66
CA HIS A 283 3.05 8.99 2.96
C HIS A 283 2.24 10.23 3.37
N VAL A 284 1.14 10.02 4.07
CA VAL A 284 0.31 11.13 4.59
C VAL A 284 1.00 11.80 5.78
N SER A 285 1.73 11.01 6.57
CA SER A 285 2.44 11.47 7.76
C SER A 285 3.85 10.87 7.79
N PRO A 286 4.87 11.64 8.20
CA PRO A 286 6.22 11.15 8.42
C PRO A 286 6.29 9.98 9.42
N VAL A 287 5.33 9.86 10.34
CA VAL A 287 5.23 8.75 11.30
C VAL A 287 5.24 7.38 10.61
N GLU A 288 4.67 7.29 9.41
CA GLU A 288 4.70 6.04 8.63
C GLU A 288 6.13 5.67 8.19
N THR A 289 6.99 6.68 7.97
CA THR A 289 8.40 6.49 7.60
C THR A 289 9.27 6.25 8.83
N TYR A 290 9.03 6.97 9.94
CA TYR A 290 9.73 6.73 11.21
C TYR A 290 9.58 5.30 11.71
N TRP A 291 8.45 4.66 11.40
CA TRP A 291 8.24 3.26 11.77
C TRP A 291 9.31 2.31 11.22
N TYR A 292 9.92 2.60 10.07
CA TYR A 292 11.01 1.77 9.53
C TYR A 292 12.24 1.76 10.42
N LEU A 293 12.56 2.87 11.09
CA LEU A 293 13.69 2.95 12.01
C LEU A 293 13.52 2.01 13.22
N THR A 294 12.28 1.86 13.71
CA THR A 294 12.00 1.04 14.90
C THR A 294 11.68 -0.42 14.56
N ALA A 295 11.25 -0.69 13.33
CA ALA A 295 10.77 -2.01 12.94
C ALA A 295 11.87 -2.92 12.37
N THR A 296 13.03 -2.38 12.03
CA THR A 296 14.10 -3.11 11.34
C THR A 296 15.34 -3.22 12.22
N PRO A 297 15.64 -4.41 12.79
CA PRO A 297 16.83 -4.60 13.64
C PRO A 297 18.14 -4.21 12.96
N ALA A 298 18.29 -4.49 11.67
CA ALA A 298 19.47 -4.11 10.91
C ALA A 298 19.73 -2.60 10.92
N LEU A 299 18.69 -1.76 10.80
CA LEU A 299 18.82 -0.31 10.91
C LEU A 299 19.23 0.12 12.32
N LEU A 300 18.69 -0.53 13.35
CA LEU A 300 19.08 -0.24 14.75
C LEU A 300 20.54 -0.61 15.00
N THR A 301 21.02 -1.75 14.48
CA THR A 301 22.41 -2.17 14.57
C THR A 301 23.33 -1.18 13.83
N THR A 302 22.98 -0.80 12.60
CA THR A 302 23.76 0.17 11.81
C THR A 302 23.82 1.54 12.50
N ALA A 303 22.70 2.00 13.05
CA ALA A 303 22.66 3.26 13.80
C ALA A 303 23.48 3.20 15.09
N ALA A 304 23.45 2.06 15.82
CA ALA A 304 24.26 1.84 17.02
C ALA A 304 25.76 1.79 16.71
N THR A 305 26.16 1.15 15.60
CA THR A 305 27.56 1.11 15.14
C THR A 305 28.06 2.51 14.75
N ALA A 306 27.27 3.26 14.01
CA ALA A 306 27.60 4.64 13.63
C ALA A 306 27.71 5.55 14.86
N PHE A 307 26.82 5.38 15.85
CA PHE A 307 26.88 6.12 17.12
C PHE A 307 28.13 5.75 17.93
N GLY A 308 28.48 4.45 18.00
CA GLY A 308 29.71 4.00 18.69
C GLY A 308 30.99 4.56 18.05
N GLN A 309 31.06 4.65 16.74
CA GLN A 309 32.18 5.29 16.03
C GLN A 309 32.26 6.80 16.34
N TYR A 310 31.11 7.47 16.40
CA TYR A 310 31.05 8.90 16.73
C TYR A 310 31.47 9.17 18.22
N ALA A 311 31.04 8.33 19.14
CA ALA A 311 31.41 8.42 20.56
C ALA A 311 32.91 8.20 20.76
N ASN A 312 33.53 7.24 20.06
CA ASN A 312 34.98 6.97 20.14
C ASN A 312 35.85 8.06 19.52
N LEU A 313 35.32 8.84 18.56
CA LEU A 313 36.01 10.01 18.00
C LEU A 313 36.05 11.21 19.00
N GLY A 314 35.14 11.24 19.97
CA GLY A 314 35.08 12.27 21.01
C GLY A 314 36.05 12.02 22.18
N GLU A 315 36.62 10.84 22.33
CA GLU A 315 37.56 10.47 23.40
C GLU A 315 39.04 10.67 23.00
N THR A 316 39.29 11.12 21.77
CA THR A 316 40.69 11.33 21.26
C THR A 316 41.07 12.81 21.08
N GLN A 317 40.42 13.73 21.81
CA GLN A 317 40.83 15.14 21.89
C GLN A 317 41.21 15.53 23.32
#